data_5b49d3589aad31dd4348c8a1fe9bd0c4
#
_entry.id   5b49d3589aad31dd4348c8a1fe9bd0c4
#
_cell.length_a   1.000
_cell.length_b   1.000
_cell.length_c   1.000
_cell.angle_alpha   90.00
_cell.angle_beta   90.00
_cell.angle_gamma   90.00
#
_symmetry.space_group_name_H-M   'P 1'
#
loop_
_entity.id
_entity.type
_entity.pdbx_description
1 polymer ?
#
loop_
_entity_poly.entity_id
_entity_poly.type
_entity_poly.pdbx_seq_one_letter_code
_entity_poly.pdbx_strand_id
1 'polypeptide(L)'
;MRFYTNVQLVGNNFLVRGYENGKHFMTRESFSPTLFVPAKKKTKYKTLTGDPVEPIKPGTVRDCREFFKKYDGVQNFDIYGNDRYIYQYISEMYPESEVKFDISKIKLTTLDIEVKSENGFPDVESAAEEILLISIQDYNTKQIRTWGQGPFNNKQDNVIYKGYDSEYELLNAFINWWMIEDNTPEVITGWNIELYDIPYLSRRLERVLGEKLMKRLSPWGLVTEDEIYIAGRKNIAYDIGGVTQLDYLNLYKKFTYKAQESYRLDYIASVELGQKKLDHSEYDTFKDFYTKGWQKFVEYNIIDVELVDRLEDKMKLIELALTMAYDAKVNYEDVFYQVRMWDTIIYNYLKRRNIVIPPKERSDKSEKYAGAYVKEPIPGKYDWVVSFDLNSLYPHLIMQYNISPETLLENKHPTVTVDKILNEELTFEMYNDSAICANGAMFRKDVRGFLPELMEKMYNCLLYTSDAADE
;
A
#
# COMPACT_ATOMS: atom_id res chain seq x y z
N MET A 1 22.29 10.46 -5.39
CA MET A 1 21.02 9.94 -4.84
C MET A 1 20.50 8.88 -5.79
N ARG A 2 20.20 7.68 -5.27
CA ARG A 2 19.59 6.56 -6.01
C ARG A 2 18.35 6.08 -5.25
N PHE A 3 17.21 5.92 -5.94
CA PHE A 3 15.99 5.39 -5.37
C PHE A 3 15.19 4.61 -6.41
N TYR A 4 14.43 3.63 -5.96
CA TYR A 4 13.55 2.81 -6.82
C TYR A 4 12.14 3.42 -6.84
N THR A 5 11.41 3.22 -7.92
CA THR A 5 9.98 3.55 -8.01
C THR A 5 9.11 2.29 -8.09
N ASN A 6 9.68 1.19 -8.58
CA ASN A 6 9.01 -0.12 -8.58
C ASN A 6 10.05 -1.24 -8.66
N VAL A 7 9.81 -2.34 -7.95
CA VAL A 7 10.60 -3.57 -7.99
C VAL A 7 9.68 -4.76 -8.13
N GLN A 8 9.81 -5.50 -9.22
CA GLN A 8 8.99 -6.68 -9.51
C GLN A 8 9.85 -7.92 -9.74
N LEU A 9 9.42 -9.07 -9.21
CA LEU A 9 10.09 -10.34 -9.42
C LEU A 9 9.39 -11.17 -10.50
N VAL A 10 10.10 -11.42 -11.60
CA VAL A 10 9.60 -12.24 -12.70
C VAL A 10 10.55 -13.43 -12.92
N GLY A 11 10.07 -14.60 -12.55
CA GLY A 11 10.92 -15.80 -12.50
C GLY A 11 12.07 -15.66 -11.53
N ASN A 12 13.31 -15.56 -12.03
CA ASN A 12 14.52 -15.35 -11.23
C ASN A 12 15.09 -13.93 -11.37
N ASN A 13 14.43 -13.04 -12.13
CA ASN A 13 14.92 -11.71 -12.38
C ASN A 13 14.10 -10.65 -11.65
N PHE A 14 14.81 -9.64 -11.17
CA PHE A 14 14.22 -8.43 -10.60
C PHE A 14 14.16 -7.36 -11.68
N LEU A 15 12.96 -6.90 -11.98
CA LEU A 15 12.71 -5.76 -12.84
C LEU A 15 12.62 -4.53 -11.95
N VAL A 16 13.44 -3.54 -12.21
CA VAL A 16 13.58 -2.37 -11.35
C VAL A 16 13.43 -1.10 -12.17
N ARG A 17 12.57 -0.20 -11.72
CA ARG A 17 12.50 1.19 -12.17
C ARG A 17 12.95 2.11 -11.06
N GLY A 18 13.53 3.25 -11.42
CA GLY A 18 13.93 4.22 -10.44
C GLY A 18 14.78 5.33 -11.03
N TYR A 19 15.44 6.07 -10.16
CA TYR A 19 16.29 7.19 -10.51
C TYR A 19 17.67 7.06 -9.88
N GLU A 20 18.68 7.37 -10.65
CA GLU A 20 20.06 7.50 -10.16
C GLU A 20 20.67 8.81 -10.64
N ASN A 21 21.09 9.66 -9.71
CA ASN A 21 21.63 11.00 -9.99
C ASN A 21 20.72 11.86 -10.89
N GLY A 22 19.40 11.75 -10.68
CA GLY A 22 18.37 12.48 -11.40
C GLY A 22 18.03 11.91 -12.79
N LYS A 23 18.64 10.79 -13.20
CA LYS A 23 18.34 10.10 -14.46
C LYS A 23 17.48 8.87 -14.18
N HIS A 24 16.42 8.71 -14.95
CA HIS A 24 15.59 7.52 -14.96
C HIS A 24 16.40 6.28 -15.38
N PHE A 25 16.13 5.16 -14.75
CA PHE A 25 16.66 3.86 -15.18
C PHE A 25 15.58 2.78 -15.13
N MET A 26 15.73 1.82 -16.01
CA MET A 26 14.96 0.58 -16.06
C MET A 26 15.93 -0.57 -16.26
N THR A 27 16.00 -1.48 -15.28
CA THR A 27 16.96 -2.59 -15.31
C THR A 27 16.31 -3.94 -15.08
N ARG A 28 16.97 -4.96 -15.58
CA ARG A 28 16.65 -6.36 -15.28
C ARG A 28 17.88 -6.98 -14.62
N GLU A 29 17.75 -7.33 -13.36
CA GLU A 29 18.87 -7.77 -12.54
C GLU A 29 18.66 -9.20 -12.03
N SER A 30 19.76 -9.95 -11.93
CA SER A 30 19.79 -11.22 -11.20
C SER A 30 20.22 -10.96 -9.77
N PHE A 31 19.58 -11.64 -8.83
CA PHE A 31 19.89 -11.52 -7.42
C PHE A 31 19.92 -12.90 -6.77
N SER A 32 20.91 -13.14 -5.91
CA SER A 32 21.06 -14.37 -5.15
C SER A 32 20.67 -14.11 -3.70
N PRO A 33 19.45 -14.54 -3.29
CA PRO A 33 18.98 -14.30 -1.93
C PRO A 33 19.87 -14.95 -0.89
N THR A 34 19.96 -14.32 0.28
CA THR A 34 20.66 -14.85 1.43
C THR A 34 19.69 -15.53 2.38
N LEU A 35 19.92 -16.78 2.67
CA LEU A 35 19.25 -17.57 3.70
C LEU A 35 20.22 -17.85 4.84
N PHE A 36 19.72 -18.35 5.96
CA PHE A 36 20.54 -18.70 7.09
C PHE A 36 20.19 -20.08 7.60
N VAL A 37 21.19 -20.80 8.10
CA VAL A 37 21.06 -22.14 8.67
C VAL A 37 21.73 -22.17 10.04
N PRO A 38 21.38 -23.14 10.95
CA PRO A 38 22.02 -23.29 12.23
C PRO A 38 23.54 -23.46 12.10
N ALA A 39 24.31 -22.72 12.90
CA ALA A 39 25.76 -22.79 12.90
C ALA A 39 26.28 -23.53 14.15
N LYS A 40 27.28 -24.36 13.97
CA LYS A 40 27.94 -25.08 15.09
C LYS A 40 28.87 -24.17 15.90
N LYS A 41 29.30 -23.06 15.35
CA LYS A 41 30.23 -22.12 15.99
C LYS A 41 29.57 -20.76 16.11
N LYS A 42 30.04 -19.96 17.07
CA LYS A 42 29.58 -18.57 17.20
C LYS A 42 29.89 -17.77 15.94
N THR A 43 28.89 -17.12 15.39
CA THR A 43 28.95 -16.23 14.21
C THR A 43 28.55 -14.83 14.63
N LYS A 44 28.61 -13.87 13.70
CA LYS A 44 28.05 -12.54 13.93
C LYS A 44 26.50 -12.51 13.86
N TYR A 45 25.92 -13.55 13.25
CA TYR A 45 24.46 -13.66 13.09
C TYR A 45 23.87 -14.59 14.16
N LYS A 46 22.67 -14.24 14.63
CA LYS A 46 21.94 -15.01 15.63
C LYS A 46 20.46 -15.00 15.38
N THR A 47 19.75 -15.98 15.90
CA THR A 47 18.28 -16.00 15.96
C THR A 47 17.76 -14.98 16.99
N LEU A 48 16.44 -14.83 17.11
CA LEU A 48 15.81 -14.05 18.18
C LEU A 48 16.13 -14.59 19.57
N THR A 49 16.30 -15.91 19.70
CA THR A 49 16.68 -16.60 20.94
C THR A 49 18.19 -16.54 21.26
N GLY A 50 18.99 -16.06 20.31
CA GLY A 50 20.43 -15.90 20.47
C GLY A 50 21.27 -17.03 19.90
N ASP A 51 20.65 -18.04 19.29
CA ASP A 51 21.35 -19.18 18.70
C ASP A 51 22.15 -18.76 17.46
N PRO A 52 23.38 -19.27 17.28
CA PRO A 52 24.22 -18.88 16.16
C PRO A 52 23.70 -19.45 14.83
N VAL A 53 23.72 -18.63 13.81
CA VAL A 53 23.34 -19.01 12.43
C VAL A 53 24.39 -18.51 11.44
N GLU A 54 24.52 -19.17 10.30
CA GLU A 54 25.44 -18.78 9.25
C GLU A 54 24.70 -18.52 7.91
N PRO A 55 25.15 -17.51 7.13
CA PRO A 55 24.53 -17.19 5.87
C PRO A 55 24.89 -18.20 4.79
N ILE A 56 23.92 -18.54 3.95
CA ILE A 56 24.10 -19.34 2.75
C ILE A 56 23.47 -18.65 1.55
N LYS A 57 23.98 -18.88 0.37
CA LYS A 57 23.41 -18.42 -0.89
C LYS A 57 23.18 -19.62 -1.81
N PRO A 58 22.00 -20.25 -1.78
CA PRO A 58 21.72 -21.43 -2.61
C PRO A 58 21.82 -21.16 -4.11
N GLY A 59 21.64 -19.90 -4.54
CA GLY A 59 21.70 -19.49 -5.93
C GLY A 59 20.58 -18.49 -6.27
N THR A 60 19.82 -18.77 -7.31
CA THR A 60 18.69 -17.94 -7.75
C THR A 60 17.50 -18.06 -6.79
N VAL A 61 16.45 -17.25 -7.02
CA VAL A 61 15.19 -17.36 -6.28
C VAL A 61 14.58 -18.77 -6.37
N ARG A 62 14.69 -19.41 -7.53
CA ARG A 62 14.25 -20.79 -7.73
C ARG A 62 15.04 -21.75 -6.87
N ASP A 63 16.37 -21.62 -6.85
CA ASP A 63 17.25 -22.48 -6.06
C ASP A 63 16.98 -22.32 -4.57
N CYS A 64 16.68 -21.10 -4.11
CA CYS A 64 16.27 -20.85 -2.73
C CYS A 64 14.93 -21.54 -2.38
N ARG A 65 13.93 -21.48 -3.27
CA ARG A 65 12.64 -22.18 -3.08
C ARG A 65 12.82 -23.70 -3.07
N GLU A 66 13.67 -24.25 -3.93
CA GLU A 66 14.00 -25.67 -3.96
C GLU A 66 14.77 -26.08 -2.69
N PHE A 67 15.63 -25.21 -2.18
CA PHE A 67 16.34 -25.43 -0.92
C PHE A 67 15.37 -25.52 0.27
N PHE A 68 14.40 -24.60 0.38
CA PHE A 68 13.34 -24.71 1.40
C PHE A 68 12.60 -26.04 1.30
N LYS A 69 12.14 -26.44 0.11
CA LYS A 69 11.41 -27.71 -0.09
C LYS A 69 12.24 -28.94 0.28
N LYS A 70 13.55 -28.92 -0.01
CA LYS A 70 14.45 -30.03 0.26
C LYS A 70 14.64 -30.31 1.75
N TYR A 71 14.61 -29.27 2.56
CA TYR A 71 14.86 -29.35 3.99
C TYR A 71 13.62 -29.14 4.85
N ASP A 72 12.44 -29.04 4.23
CA ASP A 72 11.14 -28.96 4.93
C ASP A 72 10.94 -30.20 5.80
N GLY A 73 10.64 -30.01 7.08
CA GLY A 73 10.42 -31.08 8.05
C GLY A 73 11.69 -31.83 8.55
N VAL A 74 12.89 -31.38 8.19
CA VAL A 74 14.13 -31.95 8.73
C VAL A 74 14.34 -31.47 10.16
N GLN A 75 14.36 -32.41 11.12
CA GLN A 75 14.52 -32.07 12.53
C GLN A 75 15.86 -31.33 12.81
N ASN A 76 15.78 -30.28 13.63
CA ASN A 76 16.90 -29.44 14.03
C ASN A 76 17.63 -28.74 12.86
N PHE A 77 16.95 -28.54 11.73
CA PHE A 77 17.50 -27.85 10.58
C PHE A 77 16.51 -26.81 10.06
N ASP A 78 16.35 -25.74 10.82
CA ASP A 78 15.49 -24.62 10.40
C ASP A 78 16.22 -23.73 9.39
N ILE A 79 15.49 -23.28 8.40
CA ILE A 79 15.97 -22.29 7.43
C ILE A 79 15.38 -20.94 7.78
N TYR A 80 16.26 -19.99 8.08
CA TYR A 80 15.90 -18.63 8.47
C TYR A 80 16.08 -17.67 7.30
N GLY A 81 15.42 -16.54 7.38
CA GLY A 81 15.54 -15.44 6.40
C GLY A 81 14.23 -15.04 5.78
N ASN A 82 14.24 -13.98 4.98
CA ASN A 82 13.05 -13.44 4.35
C ASN A 82 12.75 -14.18 3.04
N ASP A 83 11.65 -14.91 2.98
CA ASP A 83 11.16 -15.62 1.79
C ASP A 83 10.46 -14.70 0.77
N ARG A 84 10.17 -13.46 1.15
CA ARG A 84 9.69 -12.41 0.25
C ARG A 84 10.89 -11.72 -0.37
N TYR A 85 11.43 -12.30 -1.43
CA TYR A 85 12.71 -11.91 -2.03
C TYR A 85 12.75 -10.49 -2.60
N ILE A 86 11.61 -9.89 -2.95
CA ILE A 86 11.53 -8.48 -3.37
C ILE A 86 12.04 -7.57 -2.25
N TYR A 87 11.58 -7.77 -1.02
CA TYR A 87 11.99 -6.92 0.11
C TYR A 87 13.41 -7.22 0.56
N GLN A 88 13.87 -8.46 0.40
CA GLN A 88 15.28 -8.77 0.62
C GLN A 88 16.16 -8.03 -0.39
N TYR A 89 15.77 -8.04 -1.68
CA TYR A 89 16.44 -7.30 -2.74
C TYR A 89 16.49 -5.81 -2.42
N ILE A 90 15.34 -5.18 -2.14
CA ILE A 90 15.28 -3.75 -1.81
C ILE A 90 16.16 -3.44 -0.59
N SER A 91 16.10 -4.25 0.47
CA SER A 91 16.90 -4.06 1.67
C SER A 91 18.41 -4.21 1.45
N GLU A 92 18.84 -5.02 0.47
CA GLU A 92 20.27 -5.21 0.15
C GLU A 92 20.79 -4.16 -0.82
N MET A 93 19.97 -3.75 -1.80
CA MET A 93 20.35 -2.73 -2.80
C MET A 93 20.27 -1.30 -2.27
N TYR A 94 19.46 -1.08 -1.23
CA TYR A 94 19.27 0.22 -0.56
C TYR A 94 19.56 0.06 0.94
N PRO A 95 20.84 -0.14 1.34
CA PRO A 95 21.24 -0.50 2.71
C PRO A 95 21.08 0.64 3.72
N GLU A 96 21.00 1.90 3.26
CA GLU A 96 20.87 3.09 4.10
C GLU A 96 19.67 2.94 5.06
N SER A 97 19.74 3.62 6.21
CA SER A 97 18.62 3.62 7.17
C SER A 97 17.37 4.26 6.58
N GLU A 98 17.57 5.25 5.73
CA GLU A 98 16.54 6.04 5.07
C GLU A 98 16.85 6.12 3.57
N VAL A 99 15.91 5.78 2.73
CA VAL A 99 16.04 5.94 1.28
C VAL A 99 15.62 7.36 0.92
N LYS A 100 16.59 8.20 0.58
CA LYS A 100 16.29 9.55 0.11
C LYS A 100 15.75 9.52 -1.31
N PHE A 101 14.65 10.20 -1.55
CA PHE A 101 13.98 10.30 -2.84
C PHE A 101 13.66 11.76 -3.19
N ASP A 102 13.33 12.01 -4.44
CA ASP A 102 12.91 13.30 -4.96
C ASP A 102 11.59 13.13 -5.71
N ILE A 103 10.50 13.54 -5.07
CA ILE A 103 9.14 13.39 -5.61
C ILE A 103 8.99 14.14 -6.96
N SER A 104 9.72 15.23 -7.17
CA SER A 104 9.67 16.00 -8.41
C SER A 104 10.21 15.23 -9.63
N LYS A 105 10.90 14.11 -9.41
CA LYS A 105 11.38 13.22 -10.48
C LYS A 105 10.40 12.11 -10.79
N ILE A 106 9.56 11.72 -9.81
CA ILE A 106 8.59 10.65 -9.97
C ILE A 106 7.46 11.14 -10.88
N LYS A 107 7.20 10.43 -11.96
CA LYS A 107 6.09 10.72 -12.87
C LYS A 107 4.79 10.24 -12.23
N LEU A 108 4.13 11.17 -11.57
CA LEU A 108 2.81 10.97 -11.00
C LEU A 108 1.76 11.51 -11.97
N THR A 109 0.84 10.66 -12.37
CA THR A 109 -0.20 10.97 -13.35
C THR A 109 -1.57 10.66 -12.80
N THR A 110 -2.46 11.63 -12.79
CA THR A 110 -3.89 11.43 -12.53
C THR A 110 -4.58 11.00 -13.81
N LEU A 111 -5.47 10.01 -13.75
CA LEU A 111 -6.24 9.50 -14.90
C LEU A 111 -7.72 9.47 -14.56
N ASP A 112 -8.54 9.78 -15.53
CA ASP A 112 -9.99 9.62 -15.51
C ASP A 112 -10.50 9.30 -16.93
N ILE A 113 -11.51 8.43 -17.04
CA ILE A 113 -12.15 8.06 -18.30
C ILE A 113 -13.64 8.31 -18.27
N GLU A 114 -14.20 8.68 -19.42
CA GLU A 114 -15.64 8.76 -19.62
C GLU A 114 -16.10 7.74 -20.65
N VAL A 115 -17.12 7.00 -20.28
CA VAL A 115 -17.62 5.86 -21.07
C VAL A 115 -19.05 6.13 -21.51
N LYS A 116 -19.38 5.69 -22.71
CA LYS A 116 -20.74 5.70 -23.24
C LYS A 116 -21.68 4.93 -22.32
N SER A 117 -22.84 5.47 -22.03
CA SER A 117 -23.82 4.88 -21.13
C SER A 117 -25.17 4.77 -21.84
N GLU A 118 -25.41 3.62 -22.49
CA GLU A 118 -26.66 3.36 -23.23
C GLU A 118 -27.72 2.73 -22.32
N ASN A 119 -27.31 1.82 -21.43
CA ASN A 119 -28.20 0.97 -20.63
C ASN A 119 -27.94 1.05 -19.11
N GLY A 120 -27.52 2.20 -18.61
CA GLY A 120 -27.15 2.40 -17.21
C GLY A 120 -25.63 2.48 -17.02
N PHE A 121 -25.14 2.24 -15.80
CA PHE A 121 -23.72 2.33 -15.50
C PHE A 121 -22.93 1.23 -16.24
N PRO A 122 -21.88 1.57 -17.01
CA PRO A 122 -21.14 0.61 -17.81
C PRO A 122 -20.47 -0.47 -16.95
N ASP A 123 -20.67 -1.73 -17.36
CA ASP A 123 -20.12 -2.87 -16.66
C ASP A 123 -18.66 -3.13 -17.04
N VAL A 124 -17.79 -3.22 -16.02
CA VAL A 124 -16.36 -3.43 -16.18
C VAL A 124 -16.05 -4.83 -16.75
N GLU A 125 -16.83 -5.86 -16.38
CA GLU A 125 -16.55 -7.24 -16.79
C GLU A 125 -16.74 -7.42 -18.30
N SER A 126 -17.79 -6.86 -18.85
CA SER A 126 -18.05 -6.91 -20.29
C SER A 126 -17.30 -5.82 -21.07
N ALA A 127 -17.08 -4.64 -20.45
CA ALA A 127 -16.55 -3.43 -21.08
C ALA A 127 -17.12 -3.23 -22.50
N ALA A 128 -18.47 -3.29 -22.59
CA ALA A 128 -19.17 -3.33 -23.87
C ALA A 128 -19.23 -1.95 -24.55
N GLU A 129 -19.34 -0.90 -23.75
CA GLU A 129 -19.56 0.46 -24.22
C GLU A 129 -18.23 1.15 -24.57
N GLU A 130 -18.28 2.08 -25.52
CA GLU A 130 -17.10 2.81 -26.01
C GLU A 130 -16.58 3.82 -24.99
N ILE A 131 -15.25 3.95 -24.90
CA ILE A 131 -14.62 5.07 -24.19
C ILE A 131 -14.75 6.33 -25.04
N LEU A 132 -15.34 7.36 -24.50
CA LEU A 132 -15.56 8.65 -25.15
C LEU A 132 -14.44 9.64 -24.89
N LEU A 133 -13.90 9.63 -23.67
CA LEU A 133 -12.82 10.52 -23.24
C LEU A 133 -11.81 9.75 -22.39
N ILE A 134 -10.54 10.12 -22.53
CA ILE A 134 -9.47 9.77 -21.61
C ILE A 134 -8.77 11.09 -21.26
N SER A 135 -8.73 11.47 -20.00
CA SER A 135 -7.95 12.60 -19.52
C SER A 135 -6.87 12.14 -18.58
N ILE A 136 -5.69 12.70 -18.72
CA ILE A 136 -4.59 12.53 -17.78
C ILE A 136 -4.03 13.90 -17.41
N GLN A 137 -3.55 14.02 -16.17
CA GLN A 137 -2.82 15.19 -15.69
C GLN A 137 -1.48 14.77 -15.12
N ASP A 138 -0.41 15.38 -15.59
CA ASP A 138 0.91 15.26 -14.98
C ASP A 138 1.00 16.16 -13.74
N TYR A 139 1.29 15.56 -12.59
CA TYR A 139 1.31 16.26 -11.30
C TYR A 139 2.39 17.37 -11.23
N ASN A 140 3.57 17.13 -11.81
CA ASN A 140 4.69 18.05 -11.71
C ASN A 140 4.53 19.26 -12.63
N THR A 141 4.05 19.05 -13.85
CA THR A 141 3.88 20.10 -14.86
C THR A 141 2.50 20.74 -14.86
N LYS A 142 1.53 20.08 -14.22
CA LYS A 142 0.09 20.42 -14.23
C LYS A 142 -0.51 20.44 -15.65
N GLN A 143 0.17 19.84 -16.62
CA GLN A 143 -0.34 19.70 -17.98
C GLN A 143 -1.39 18.59 -18.04
N ILE A 144 -2.52 18.91 -18.65
CA ILE A 144 -3.60 17.98 -18.91
C ILE A 144 -3.57 17.59 -20.38
N ARG A 145 -3.72 16.30 -20.65
CA ARG A 145 -3.89 15.78 -21.99
C ARG A 145 -5.16 14.96 -22.07
N THR A 146 -6.02 15.34 -23.03
CA THR A 146 -7.31 14.68 -23.25
C THR A 146 -7.42 14.18 -24.68
N TRP A 147 -7.82 12.92 -24.81
CA TRP A 147 -8.23 12.28 -26.05
C TRP A 147 -9.75 12.12 -26.03
N GLY A 148 -10.45 12.56 -27.07
CA GLY A 148 -11.92 12.53 -27.11
C GLY A 148 -12.47 12.17 -28.48
N GLN A 149 -13.69 11.63 -28.48
CA GLN A 149 -14.44 11.35 -29.73
C GLN A 149 -15.28 12.57 -30.14
N GLY A 150 -14.63 13.64 -30.61
CA GLY A 150 -15.33 14.82 -31.09
C GLY A 150 -14.53 16.12 -30.96
N PRO A 151 -15.09 17.25 -31.41
CA PRO A 151 -14.42 18.54 -31.36
C PRO A 151 -14.50 19.18 -29.96
N PHE A 152 -13.49 19.91 -29.58
CA PHE A 152 -13.46 20.70 -28.34
C PHE A 152 -12.80 22.03 -28.57
N ASN A 153 -13.46 23.10 -28.12
CA ASN A 153 -12.88 24.45 -28.15
C ASN A 153 -12.12 24.71 -26.85
N ASN A 154 -10.84 24.37 -26.88
CA ASN A 154 -9.95 24.53 -25.73
C ASN A 154 -9.67 26.02 -25.46
N LYS A 155 -9.88 26.43 -24.21
CA LYS A 155 -9.61 27.79 -23.72
C LYS A 155 -8.53 27.85 -22.64
N GLN A 156 -7.94 26.69 -22.29
CA GLN A 156 -6.98 26.57 -21.20
C GLN A 156 -5.59 26.27 -21.79
N ASP A 157 -4.58 27.02 -21.38
CA ASP A 157 -3.22 26.91 -21.92
C ASP A 157 -2.52 25.62 -21.46
N ASN A 158 -2.90 25.08 -20.31
CA ASN A 158 -2.33 23.83 -19.77
C ASN A 158 -3.04 22.55 -20.27
N VAL A 159 -4.07 22.69 -21.13
CA VAL A 159 -4.79 21.54 -21.69
C VAL A 159 -4.40 21.31 -23.13
N ILE A 160 -4.05 20.06 -23.46
CA ILE A 160 -3.81 19.59 -24.82
C ILE A 160 -4.92 18.61 -25.18
N TYR A 161 -5.86 19.06 -26.02
CA TYR A 161 -6.95 18.23 -26.49
C TYR A 161 -6.69 17.71 -27.91
N LYS A 162 -7.05 16.45 -28.13
CA LYS A 162 -7.07 15.83 -29.46
C LYS A 162 -8.38 15.08 -29.70
N GLY A 163 -9.13 15.52 -30.72
CA GLY A 163 -10.36 14.86 -31.17
C GLY A 163 -10.08 13.76 -32.21
N TYR A 164 -10.89 12.72 -32.17
CA TYR A 164 -10.84 11.56 -33.07
C TYR A 164 -12.25 11.19 -33.53
N ASP A 165 -12.35 10.54 -34.70
CA ASP A 165 -13.63 10.16 -35.27
C ASP A 165 -14.15 8.80 -34.78
N SER A 166 -13.27 8.02 -34.11
CA SER A 166 -13.60 6.69 -33.58
C SER A 166 -12.84 6.36 -32.30
N GLU A 167 -13.42 5.45 -31.51
CA GLU A 167 -12.73 4.90 -30.33
C GLU A 167 -11.41 4.21 -30.69
N TYR A 168 -11.38 3.50 -31.84
CA TYR A 168 -10.16 2.84 -32.30
C TYR A 168 -9.00 3.83 -32.47
N GLU A 169 -9.26 4.97 -33.11
CA GLU A 169 -8.23 6.01 -33.28
C GLU A 169 -7.83 6.66 -31.97
N LEU A 170 -8.79 6.92 -31.09
CA LEU A 170 -8.58 7.48 -29.77
C LEU A 170 -7.67 6.55 -28.93
N LEU A 171 -8.04 5.28 -28.79
CA LEU A 171 -7.29 4.30 -28.00
C LEU A 171 -5.90 4.03 -28.60
N ASN A 172 -5.80 3.96 -29.92
CA ASN A 172 -4.52 3.79 -30.60
C ASN A 172 -3.60 5.00 -30.38
N ALA A 173 -4.13 6.21 -30.44
CA ALA A 173 -3.36 7.42 -30.16
C ALA A 173 -2.93 7.51 -28.69
N PHE A 174 -3.83 7.15 -27.77
CA PHE A 174 -3.53 7.09 -26.34
C PHE A 174 -2.39 6.11 -26.04
N ILE A 175 -2.52 4.84 -26.48
CA ILE A 175 -1.51 3.82 -26.16
C ILE A 175 -0.16 4.09 -26.84
N ASN A 176 -0.15 4.65 -28.05
CA ASN A 176 1.08 5.04 -28.71
C ASN A 176 1.79 6.20 -28.00
N TRP A 177 1.06 7.15 -27.43
CA TRP A 177 1.63 8.20 -26.58
C TRP A 177 2.15 7.64 -25.27
N TRP A 178 1.37 6.75 -24.61
CA TRP A 178 1.71 6.12 -23.34
C TRP A 178 2.98 5.30 -23.42
N MET A 179 3.19 4.56 -24.51
CA MET A 179 4.36 3.69 -24.71
C MET A 179 5.70 4.41 -24.79
N ILE A 180 5.70 5.72 -25.01
CA ILE A 180 6.94 6.51 -25.00
C ILE A 180 7.47 6.50 -23.56
N GLU A 181 8.73 6.09 -23.38
CA GLU A 181 9.34 5.92 -22.05
C GLU A 181 9.18 7.16 -21.17
N ASP A 182 9.32 8.34 -21.78
CA ASP A 182 9.14 9.60 -21.09
C ASP A 182 7.69 9.91 -20.70
N ASN A 183 6.70 9.20 -21.23
CA ASN A 183 5.28 9.42 -20.93
C ASN A 183 4.71 8.36 -19.97
N THR A 184 5.31 7.14 -19.93
CA THR A 184 4.83 6.08 -19.03
C THR A 184 5.04 6.48 -17.56
N PRO A 185 3.97 6.62 -16.75
CA PRO A 185 4.11 7.05 -15.37
C PRO A 185 4.78 5.99 -14.49
N GLU A 186 5.37 6.40 -13.38
CA GLU A 186 5.75 5.53 -12.27
C GLU A 186 4.58 5.28 -11.33
N VAL A 187 3.74 6.31 -11.14
CA VAL A 187 2.56 6.26 -10.30
C VAL A 187 1.37 6.80 -11.07
N ILE A 188 0.30 6.01 -11.11
CA ILE A 188 -1.00 6.43 -11.61
C ILE A 188 -1.98 6.56 -10.44
N THR A 189 -2.73 7.63 -10.43
CA THR A 189 -3.76 7.92 -9.45
C THR A 189 -5.04 8.40 -10.13
N GLY A 190 -6.11 8.51 -9.36
CA GLY A 190 -7.42 9.00 -9.76
C GLY A 190 -8.45 8.57 -8.73
N TRP A 191 -9.71 8.81 -8.98
CA TRP A 191 -10.77 8.53 -8.03
C TRP A 191 -11.49 7.23 -8.34
N ASN A 192 -11.20 6.16 -7.58
CA ASN A 192 -11.73 4.80 -7.79
C ASN A 192 -11.19 4.10 -9.05
N ILE A 193 -9.99 4.45 -9.46
CA ILE A 193 -9.36 3.93 -10.68
C ILE A 193 -9.08 2.43 -10.62
N GLU A 194 -8.80 1.89 -9.43
CA GLU A 194 -8.49 0.47 -9.24
C GLU A 194 -9.66 -0.45 -9.63
N LEU A 195 -10.90 0.01 -9.39
CA LEU A 195 -12.11 -0.78 -9.61
C LEU A 195 -12.88 -0.41 -10.88
N TYR A 196 -12.57 0.73 -11.50
CA TYR A 196 -13.31 1.18 -12.67
C TYR A 196 -12.40 1.58 -13.83
N ASP A 197 -11.66 2.68 -13.75
CA ASP A 197 -10.97 3.27 -14.89
C ASP A 197 -9.91 2.34 -15.48
N ILE A 198 -9.03 1.80 -14.66
CA ILE A 198 -7.94 0.92 -15.12
C ILE A 198 -8.47 -0.41 -15.64
N PRO A 199 -9.38 -1.12 -14.97
CA PRO A 199 -9.98 -2.34 -15.50
C PRO A 199 -10.75 -2.09 -16.80
N TYR A 200 -11.56 -1.03 -16.86
CA TYR A 200 -12.34 -0.72 -18.05
C TYR A 200 -11.44 -0.38 -19.24
N LEU A 201 -10.47 0.51 -19.05
CA LEU A 201 -9.50 0.90 -20.06
C LEU A 201 -8.70 -0.32 -20.57
N SER A 202 -8.22 -1.18 -19.65
CA SER A 202 -7.45 -2.37 -20.01
C SER A 202 -8.27 -3.32 -20.89
N ARG A 203 -9.51 -3.61 -20.50
CA ARG A 203 -10.41 -4.46 -21.28
C ARG A 203 -10.82 -3.84 -22.62
N ARG A 204 -11.04 -2.53 -22.67
CA ARG A 204 -11.33 -1.85 -23.94
C ARG A 204 -10.12 -1.87 -24.90
N LEU A 205 -8.93 -1.60 -24.38
CA LEU A 205 -7.69 -1.72 -25.16
C LEU A 205 -7.52 -3.14 -25.71
N GLU A 206 -7.73 -4.15 -24.90
CA GLU A 206 -7.66 -5.54 -25.33
C GLU A 206 -8.71 -5.87 -26.40
N ARG A 207 -9.95 -5.46 -26.20
CA ARG A 207 -11.08 -5.74 -27.10
C ARG A 207 -10.94 -5.03 -28.44
N VAL A 208 -10.49 -3.78 -28.46
CA VAL A 208 -10.45 -2.94 -29.65
C VAL A 208 -9.11 -3.05 -30.39
N LEU A 209 -8.00 -3.10 -29.64
CA LEU A 209 -6.64 -3.08 -30.22
C LEU A 209 -5.90 -4.41 -30.06
N GLY A 210 -6.42 -5.33 -29.25
CA GLY A 210 -5.83 -6.63 -28.95
C GLY A 210 -4.87 -6.62 -27.76
N GLU A 211 -4.69 -7.80 -27.16
CA GLU A 211 -3.89 -8.05 -25.95
C GLU A 211 -2.47 -7.49 -26.03
N LYS A 212 -1.83 -7.60 -27.21
CA LYS A 212 -0.45 -7.13 -27.40
C LYS A 212 -0.30 -5.62 -27.18
N LEU A 213 -1.29 -4.82 -27.60
CA LEU A 213 -1.27 -3.37 -27.39
C LEU A 213 -1.72 -3.03 -25.96
N MET A 214 -2.71 -3.70 -25.42
CA MET A 214 -3.11 -3.53 -24.02
C MET A 214 -1.93 -3.77 -23.06
N LYS A 215 -1.13 -4.81 -23.27
CA LYS A 215 0.08 -5.08 -22.47
C LYS A 215 1.12 -3.97 -22.51
N ARG A 216 1.02 -3.02 -23.45
CA ARG A 216 1.89 -1.84 -23.52
C ARG A 216 1.55 -0.77 -22.47
N LEU A 217 0.50 -0.94 -21.69
CA LEU A 217 0.32 -0.15 -20.47
C LEU A 217 1.48 -0.35 -19.49
N SER A 218 2.05 -1.55 -19.46
CA SER A 218 3.27 -1.86 -18.70
C SER A 218 4.54 -1.61 -19.54
N PRO A 219 5.55 -0.91 -19.00
CA PRO A 219 6.85 -0.77 -19.67
C PRO A 219 7.57 -2.10 -19.86
N TRP A 220 7.15 -3.12 -19.12
CA TRP A 220 7.69 -4.48 -19.21
C TRP A 220 6.79 -5.44 -19.98
N GLY A 221 5.63 -4.99 -20.44
CA GLY A 221 4.63 -5.84 -21.09
C GLY A 221 3.95 -6.82 -20.14
N LEU A 222 3.95 -6.51 -18.85
CA LEU A 222 3.38 -7.33 -17.78
C LEU A 222 2.09 -6.68 -17.29
N VAL A 223 0.98 -7.16 -17.77
CA VAL A 223 -0.35 -6.77 -17.29
C VAL A 223 -1.09 -8.05 -16.95
N THR A 224 -1.54 -8.15 -15.69
CA THR A 224 -2.28 -9.29 -15.17
C THR A 224 -3.63 -8.85 -14.64
N GLU A 225 -4.65 -9.65 -14.91
CA GLU A 225 -6.00 -9.47 -14.37
C GLU A 225 -6.13 -10.31 -13.10
N ASP A 226 -6.64 -9.71 -12.04
CA ASP A 226 -6.89 -10.36 -10.76
C ASP A 226 -8.36 -10.21 -10.37
N GLU A 227 -8.94 -11.29 -9.83
CA GLU A 227 -10.26 -11.25 -9.21
C GLU A 227 -10.12 -10.89 -7.73
N ILE A 228 -10.74 -9.80 -7.32
CA ILE A 228 -10.75 -9.35 -5.93
C ILE A 228 -12.17 -9.36 -5.36
N TYR A 229 -12.30 -9.69 -4.07
CA TYR A 229 -13.60 -9.73 -3.40
C TYR A 229 -13.70 -8.61 -2.36
N ILE A 230 -14.63 -7.67 -2.58
CA ILE A 230 -14.90 -6.55 -1.67
C ILE A 230 -16.33 -6.68 -1.17
N ALA A 231 -16.50 -6.78 0.15
CA ALA A 231 -17.80 -6.97 0.80
C ALA A 231 -18.62 -8.14 0.19
N GLY A 232 -17.93 -9.23 -0.20
CA GLY A 232 -18.55 -10.43 -0.80
C GLY A 232 -18.90 -10.29 -2.29
N ARG A 233 -18.62 -9.17 -2.92
CA ARG A 233 -18.82 -8.96 -4.36
C ARG A 233 -17.51 -9.15 -5.11
N LYS A 234 -17.58 -9.90 -6.21
CA LYS A 234 -16.47 -10.05 -7.15
C LYS A 234 -16.23 -8.73 -7.89
N ASN A 235 -14.99 -8.30 -7.95
CA ASN A 235 -14.52 -7.18 -8.75
C ASN A 235 -13.29 -7.63 -9.53
N ILE A 236 -12.97 -6.90 -10.58
CA ILE A 236 -11.80 -7.13 -11.42
C ILE A 236 -10.83 -5.97 -11.17
N ALA A 237 -9.58 -6.31 -10.93
CA ALA A 237 -8.48 -5.38 -10.85
C ALA A 237 -7.38 -5.78 -11.84
N TYR A 238 -6.51 -4.86 -12.21
CA TYR A 238 -5.38 -5.11 -13.07
C TYR A 238 -4.08 -4.69 -12.38
N ASP A 239 -3.08 -5.56 -12.38
CA ASP A 239 -1.71 -5.19 -12.03
C ASP A 239 -0.95 -4.83 -13.32
N ILE A 240 -0.42 -3.61 -13.35
CA ILE A 240 0.37 -3.10 -14.47
C ILE A 240 1.83 -3.06 -14.02
N GLY A 241 2.58 -4.11 -14.34
CA GLY A 241 3.97 -4.23 -13.92
C GLY A 241 4.80 -2.99 -14.25
N GLY A 242 5.43 -2.41 -13.22
CA GLY A 242 6.24 -1.20 -13.33
C GLY A 242 5.49 0.13 -13.28
N VAL A 243 4.16 0.10 -13.14
CA VAL A 243 3.30 1.29 -12.93
C VAL A 243 2.49 1.07 -11.67
N THR A 244 2.82 1.77 -10.62
CA THR A 244 2.11 1.64 -9.33
C THR A 244 0.77 2.37 -9.37
N GLN A 245 -0.30 1.69 -8.94
CA GLN A 245 -1.62 2.28 -8.81
C GLN A 245 -1.84 2.73 -7.36
N LEU A 246 -1.94 4.04 -7.15
CA LEU A 246 -2.31 4.63 -5.87
C LEU A 246 -3.67 5.31 -6.01
N ASP A 247 -4.73 4.52 -5.89
CA ASP A 247 -6.11 5.00 -5.95
C ASP A 247 -6.36 6.05 -4.84
N TYR A 248 -6.70 7.27 -5.25
CA TYR A 248 -6.84 8.38 -4.30
C TYR A 248 -8.01 8.21 -3.33
N LEU A 249 -9.08 7.55 -3.75
CA LEU A 249 -10.19 7.19 -2.86
C LEU A 249 -9.74 6.24 -1.76
N ASN A 250 -8.89 5.26 -2.10
CA ASN A 250 -8.35 4.31 -1.14
C ASN A 250 -7.35 4.98 -0.18
N LEU A 251 -6.51 5.90 -0.68
CA LEU A 251 -5.62 6.72 0.15
C LEU A 251 -6.43 7.60 1.11
N TYR A 252 -7.46 8.27 0.59
CA TYR A 252 -8.33 9.12 1.40
C TYR A 252 -9.00 8.33 2.54
N LYS A 253 -9.62 7.19 2.23
CA LYS A 253 -10.24 6.33 3.24
C LYS A 253 -9.26 5.80 4.28
N LYS A 254 -8.02 5.53 3.87
CA LYS A 254 -7.01 4.94 4.76
C LYS A 254 -6.36 5.95 5.69
N PHE A 255 -6.08 7.15 5.19
CA PHE A 255 -5.28 8.14 5.91
C PHE A 255 -6.07 9.32 6.47
N THR A 256 -7.41 9.33 6.28
CA THR A 256 -8.28 10.30 6.96
C THR A 256 -9.06 9.60 8.07
N TYR A 257 -9.06 10.22 9.25
CA TYR A 257 -9.69 9.61 10.44
C TYR A 257 -11.19 9.87 10.55
N LYS A 258 -11.69 10.86 9.81
CA LYS A 258 -13.10 11.27 9.87
C LYS A 258 -13.90 10.56 8.79
N ALA A 259 -14.87 9.75 9.21
CA ALA A 259 -15.82 9.16 8.27
C ALA A 259 -16.65 10.24 7.58
N GLN A 260 -16.87 10.09 6.28
CA GLN A 260 -17.65 11.00 5.46
C GLN A 260 -19.03 10.42 5.15
N GLU A 261 -20.03 11.29 4.94
CA GLU A 261 -21.39 10.88 4.55
C GLU A 261 -21.41 10.25 3.13
N SER A 262 -20.53 10.73 2.26
CA SER A 262 -20.35 10.21 0.91
C SER A 262 -18.87 10.24 0.52
N TYR A 263 -18.45 9.23 -0.25
CA TYR A 263 -17.09 9.14 -0.81
C TYR A 263 -17.09 9.40 -2.33
N ARG A 264 -18.08 10.10 -2.85
CA ARG A 264 -18.04 10.58 -4.24
C ARG A 264 -17.07 11.75 -4.35
N LEU A 265 -16.39 11.85 -5.49
CA LEU A 265 -15.39 12.91 -5.71
C LEU A 265 -15.97 14.31 -5.51
N ASP A 266 -17.19 14.59 -6.00
CA ASP A 266 -17.87 15.87 -5.84
C ASP A 266 -18.10 16.25 -4.37
N TYR A 267 -18.49 15.27 -3.55
CA TYR A 267 -18.71 15.48 -2.13
C TYR A 267 -17.38 15.74 -1.40
N ILE A 268 -16.38 14.90 -1.64
CA ILE A 268 -15.06 15.05 -0.99
C ILE A 268 -14.37 16.35 -1.42
N ALA A 269 -14.42 16.69 -2.71
CA ALA A 269 -13.91 17.97 -3.19
C ALA A 269 -14.63 19.17 -2.53
N SER A 270 -15.95 19.06 -2.32
CA SER A 270 -16.70 20.10 -1.59
C SER A 270 -16.26 20.22 -0.13
N VAL A 271 -16.07 19.10 0.56
CA VAL A 271 -15.64 19.07 1.97
C VAL A 271 -14.20 19.58 2.12
N GLU A 272 -13.30 19.09 1.29
CA GLU A 272 -11.88 19.37 1.43
C GLU A 272 -11.45 20.67 0.76
N LEU A 273 -11.95 20.96 -0.44
CA LEU A 273 -11.52 22.11 -1.24
C LEU A 273 -12.53 23.27 -1.25
N GLY A 274 -13.77 23.04 -0.76
CA GLY A 274 -14.86 24.01 -0.94
C GLY A 274 -15.32 24.13 -2.40
N GLN A 275 -14.95 23.18 -3.26
CA GLN A 275 -15.23 23.16 -4.69
C GLN A 275 -16.17 22.02 -5.05
N LYS A 276 -16.98 22.18 -6.07
CA LYS A 276 -17.88 21.15 -6.59
C LYS A 276 -17.47 20.78 -8.00
N LYS A 277 -17.84 19.56 -8.42
CA LYS A 277 -17.81 19.16 -9.82
C LYS A 277 -18.68 20.11 -10.67
N LEU A 278 -18.44 20.08 -11.98
CA LEU A 278 -19.27 20.80 -12.91
C LEU A 278 -20.71 20.27 -12.85
N ASP A 279 -21.67 21.14 -12.59
CA ASP A 279 -23.08 20.77 -12.58
C ASP A 279 -23.56 20.47 -14.01
N HIS A 280 -24.19 19.33 -14.20
CA HIS A 280 -24.77 18.89 -15.47
C HIS A 280 -26.27 18.55 -15.36
N SER A 281 -26.94 19.05 -14.32
CA SER A 281 -28.35 18.79 -14.02
C SER A 281 -29.32 19.32 -15.07
N GLU A 282 -28.86 20.17 -16.01
CA GLU A 282 -29.66 20.61 -17.17
C GLU A 282 -29.91 19.51 -18.21
N TYR A 283 -29.20 18.37 -18.13
CA TYR A 283 -29.40 17.23 -19.02
C TYR A 283 -30.21 16.13 -18.33
N ASP A 284 -31.24 15.63 -18.99
CA ASP A 284 -32.15 14.62 -18.42
C ASP A 284 -31.47 13.27 -18.15
N THR A 285 -30.50 12.91 -19.01
CA THR A 285 -29.75 11.67 -18.92
C THR A 285 -28.26 11.90 -19.15
N PHE A 286 -27.42 10.98 -18.68
CA PHE A 286 -25.99 11.01 -18.99
C PHE A 286 -25.73 10.91 -20.51
N LYS A 287 -26.59 10.18 -21.23
CA LYS A 287 -26.58 10.11 -22.70
C LYS A 287 -26.84 11.49 -23.34
N ASP A 288 -27.80 12.23 -22.82
CA ASP A 288 -28.05 13.59 -23.29
C ASP A 288 -26.87 14.52 -23.03
N PHE A 289 -26.19 14.34 -21.90
CA PHE A 289 -25.01 15.11 -21.53
C PHE A 289 -23.89 14.96 -22.58
N TYR A 290 -23.46 13.73 -22.90
CA TYR A 290 -22.39 13.57 -23.88
C TYR A 290 -22.83 13.78 -25.34
N THR A 291 -24.13 13.64 -25.67
CA THR A 291 -24.62 13.85 -27.06
C THR A 291 -24.96 15.28 -27.37
N LYS A 292 -25.56 16.03 -26.44
CA LYS A 292 -26.02 17.41 -26.63
C LYS A 292 -25.05 18.43 -26.01
N GLY A 293 -24.27 18.07 -25.00
CA GLY A 293 -23.41 18.95 -24.24
C GLY A 293 -21.93 18.59 -24.34
N TRP A 294 -21.45 18.11 -25.49
CA TRP A 294 -20.09 17.58 -25.66
C TRP A 294 -18.98 18.50 -25.14
N GLN A 295 -19.05 19.81 -25.41
CA GLN A 295 -18.10 20.79 -24.89
C GLN A 295 -18.00 20.73 -23.37
N LYS A 296 -19.15 20.77 -22.70
CA LYS A 296 -19.23 20.70 -21.23
C LYS A 296 -18.86 19.33 -20.68
N PHE A 297 -19.11 18.27 -21.44
CA PHE A 297 -18.73 16.91 -21.10
C PHE A 297 -17.20 16.71 -21.07
N VAL A 298 -16.50 17.32 -22.04
CA VAL A 298 -15.03 17.36 -22.02
C VAL A 298 -14.50 18.18 -20.84
N GLU A 299 -15.08 19.35 -20.58
CA GLU A 299 -14.74 20.20 -19.43
C GLU A 299 -14.97 19.45 -18.10
N TYR A 300 -16.02 18.64 -18.01
CA TYR A 300 -16.33 17.83 -16.84
C TYR A 300 -15.19 16.80 -16.55
N ASN A 301 -14.79 16.03 -17.55
CA ASN A 301 -13.69 15.05 -17.40
C ASN A 301 -12.33 15.70 -17.07
N ILE A 302 -12.06 16.90 -17.65
CA ILE A 302 -10.86 17.69 -17.30
C ILE A 302 -10.88 18.11 -15.83
N ILE A 303 -12.05 18.58 -15.33
CA ILE A 303 -12.19 18.99 -13.93
C ILE A 303 -12.00 17.82 -12.98
N ASP A 304 -12.41 16.60 -13.36
CA ASP A 304 -12.26 15.43 -12.50
C ASP A 304 -10.78 15.11 -12.21
N VAL A 305 -9.92 15.17 -13.20
CA VAL A 305 -8.46 15.00 -12.97
C VAL A 305 -7.87 16.17 -12.18
N GLU A 306 -8.34 17.42 -12.44
CA GLU A 306 -7.89 18.59 -11.68
C GLU A 306 -8.29 18.53 -10.21
N LEU A 307 -9.48 18.02 -9.88
CA LEU A 307 -9.93 17.93 -8.49
C LEU A 307 -9.07 16.96 -7.68
N VAL A 308 -8.71 15.81 -8.25
CA VAL A 308 -7.80 14.85 -7.59
C VAL A 308 -6.43 15.46 -7.38
N ASP A 309 -5.90 16.17 -8.38
CA ASP A 309 -4.61 16.86 -8.27
C ASP A 309 -4.63 17.94 -7.17
N ARG A 310 -5.69 18.73 -7.08
CA ARG A 310 -5.87 19.74 -6.01
C ARG A 310 -6.06 19.11 -4.63
N LEU A 311 -6.71 17.94 -4.54
CA LEU A 311 -6.78 17.18 -3.30
C LEU A 311 -5.37 16.76 -2.85
N GLU A 312 -4.53 16.27 -3.77
CA GLU A 312 -3.14 15.93 -3.46
C GLU A 312 -2.32 17.16 -3.06
N ASP A 313 -2.49 18.30 -3.75
CA ASP A 313 -1.81 19.55 -3.39
C ASP A 313 -2.11 19.98 -1.94
N LYS A 314 -3.35 19.75 -1.48
CA LYS A 314 -3.77 20.07 -0.10
C LYS A 314 -3.39 19.00 0.92
N MET A 315 -3.67 17.74 0.60
CA MET A 315 -3.66 16.65 1.59
C MET A 315 -2.36 15.86 1.62
N LYS A 316 -1.58 15.86 0.53
CA LYS A 316 -0.28 15.19 0.43
C LYS A 316 -0.32 13.68 0.74
N LEU A 317 -1.42 12.99 0.38
CA LEU A 317 -1.61 11.59 0.71
C LEU A 317 -0.71 10.66 -0.11
N ILE A 318 -0.41 11.03 -1.36
CA ILE A 318 0.54 10.28 -2.20
C ILE A 318 1.96 10.49 -1.65
N GLU A 319 2.34 11.73 -1.33
CA GLU A 319 3.64 12.02 -0.74
C GLU A 319 3.84 11.26 0.58
N LEU A 320 2.80 11.17 1.42
CA LEU A 320 2.78 10.36 2.63
C LEU A 320 2.99 8.88 2.31
N ALA A 321 2.26 8.32 1.33
CA ALA A 321 2.37 6.93 0.92
C ALA A 321 3.79 6.59 0.43
N LEU A 322 4.39 7.46 -0.40
CA LEU A 322 5.76 7.30 -0.88
C LEU A 322 6.76 7.31 0.27
N THR A 323 6.63 8.25 1.20
CA THR A 323 7.49 8.36 2.39
C THR A 323 7.41 7.08 3.23
N MET A 324 6.18 6.61 3.52
CA MET A 324 5.96 5.36 4.26
C MET A 324 6.56 4.14 3.55
N ALA A 325 6.44 4.07 2.22
CA ALA A 325 6.98 2.96 1.44
C ALA A 325 8.52 2.92 1.51
N TYR A 326 9.19 4.07 1.43
CA TYR A 326 10.65 4.15 1.55
C TYR A 326 11.15 3.86 2.96
N ASP A 327 10.46 4.33 3.99
CA ASP A 327 10.80 4.02 5.38
C ASP A 327 10.68 2.52 5.66
N ALA A 328 9.64 1.88 5.15
CA ALA A 328 9.45 0.44 5.26
C ALA A 328 10.29 -0.38 4.28
N LYS A 329 10.84 0.23 3.21
CA LYS A 329 11.53 -0.43 2.08
C LYS A 329 10.66 -1.44 1.36
N VAL A 330 9.50 -0.99 0.93
CA VAL A 330 8.50 -1.75 0.17
C VAL A 330 8.14 -1.02 -1.12
N ASN A 331 7.39 -1.63 -2.03
CA ASN A 331 6.79 -0.91 -3.15
C ASN A 331 5.67 0.02 -2.66
N TYR A 332 5.30 1.02 -3.45
CA TYR A 332 4.34 2.05 -3.03
C TYR A 332 2.94 1.49 -2.73
N GLU A 333 2.45 0.53 -3.50
CA GLU A 333 1.16 -0.14 -3.26
C GLU A 333 1.13 -0.96 -1.97
N ASP A 334 2.30 -1.34 -1.44
CA ASP A 334 2.39 -2.11 -0.21
C ASP A 334 1.92 -1.33 1.03
N VAL A 335 1.83 0.00 0.94
CA VAL A 335 1.31 0.84 2.03
C VAL A 335 -0.14 0.52 2.40
N PHE A 336 -0.90 -0.07 1.48
CA PHE A 336 -2.26 -0.54 1.76
C PHE A 336 -2.29 -1.79 2.63
N TYR A 337 -1.16 -2.54 2.76
CA TYR A 337 -1.05 -3.81 3.47
C TYR A 337 -0.22 -3.67 4.75
N GLN A 338 -0.87 -3.32 5.86
CA GLN A 338 -0.20 -3.07 7.15
C GLN A 338 0.74 -4.20 7.60
N VAL A 339 0.29 -5.46 7.51
CA VAL A 339 1.11 -6.62 7.91
C VAL A 339 2.40 -6.69 7.07
N ARG A 340 2.33 -6.41 5.78
CA ARG A 340 3.48 -6.43 4.87
C ARG A 340 4.48 -5.35 5.22
N MET A 341 4.01 -4.15 5.51
CA MET A 341 4.86 -3.04 5.95
C MET A 341 5.57 -3.38 7.27
N TRP A 342 4.83 -3.83 8.28
CA TRP A 342 5.39 -4.20 9.57
C TRP A 342 6.41 -5.34 9.47
N ASP A 343 6.10 -6.40 8.71
CA ASP A 343 7.04 -7.49 8.45
C ASP A 343 8.38 -6.97 7.90
N THR A 344 8.33 -6.02 6.98
CA THR A 344 9.53 -5.49 6.34
C THR A 344 10.26 -4.50 7.24
N ILE A 345 9.57 -3.66 7.99
CA ILE A 345 10.16 -2.78 9.01
C ILE A 345 10.91 -3.60 10.06
N ILE A 346 10.27 -4.64 10.60
CA ILE A 346 10.86 -5.53 11.59
C ILE A 346 12.06 -6.29 10.99
N TYR A 347 11.92 -6.80 9.77
CA TYR A 347 13.02 -7.45 9.06
C TYR A 347 14.26 -6.54 8.93
N ASN A 348 14.07 -5.30 8.46
CA ASN A 348 15.15 -4.34 8.32
C ASN A 348 15.77 -3.92 9.67
N TYR A 349 14.94 -3.80 10.70
CA TYR A 349 15.38 -3.47 12.06
C TYR A 349 16.26 -4.59 12.66
N LEU A 350 15.83 -5.83 12.56
CA LEU A 350 16.57 -7.00 13.05
C LEU A 350 17.85 -7.27 12.24
N LYS A 351 17.76 -7.14 10.90
CA LYS A 351 18.90 -7.30 9.98
C LYS A 351 20.07 -6.39 10.34
N ARG A 352 19.81 -5.12 10.69
CA ARG A 352 20.85 -4.17 11.13
C ARG A 352 21.56 -4.60 12.41
N ARG A 353 20.91 -5.43 13.23
CA ARG A 353 21.47 -6.01 14.47
C ARG A 353 22.06 -7.39 14.27
N ASN A 354 22.16 -7.87 13.03
CA ASN A 354 22.54 -9.24 12.67
C ASN A 354 21.65 -10.31 13.34
N ILE A 355 20.40 -9.99 13.58
CA ILE A 355 19.38 -10.92 14.06
C ILE A 355 18.57 -11.38 12.85
N VAL A 356 18.44 -12.69 12.67
CA VAL A 356 17.67 -13.26 11.58
C VAL A 356 16.23 -13.50 12.00
N ILE A 357 15.30 -13.25 11.07
CA ILE A 357 13.88 -13.53 11.32
C ILE A 357 13.64 -15.04 11.35
N PRO A 358 12.71 -15.52 12.21
CA PRO A 358 12.36 -16.93 12.28
C PRO A 358 11.72 -17.43 10.99
N PRO A 359 11.74 -18.75 10.73
CA PRO A 359 10.95 -19.35 9.67
C PRO A 359 9.46 -19.12 9.92
N LYS A 360 8.68 -19.08 8.86
CA LYS A 360 7.20 -18.97 8.98
C LYS A 360 6.64 -20.30 9.49
N GLU A 361 6.09 -20.28 10.67
CA GLU A 361 5.28 -21.38 11.17
C GLU A 361 3.90 -21.36 10.53
N ARG A 362 3.43 -22.50 10.08
CA ARG A 362 2.03 -22.71 9.71
C ARG A 362 1.24 -22.90 10.99
N SER A 363 0.73 -21.83 11.59
CA SER A 363 -0.20 -21.95 12.70
C SER A 363 -1.55 -22.44 12.18
N ASP A 364 -2.06 -23.53 12.75
CA ASP A 364 -3.48 -23.87 12.61
C ASP A 364 -4.29 -22.78 13.30
N LYS A 365 -5.10 -22.08 12.53
CA LYS A 365 -5.99 -21.00 13.01
C LYS A 365 -7.16 -21.53 13.84
N SER A 366 -7.00 -22.64 14.53
CA SER A 366 -8.04 -23.30 15.32
C SER A 366 -8.30 -22.61 16.67
N GLU A 367 -7.34 -21.86 17.19
CA GLU A 367 -7.51 -21.13 18.45
C GLU A 367 -8.01 -19.72 18.19
N LYS A 368 -9.20 -19.42 18.72
CA LYS A 368 -9.73 -18.05 18.76
C LYS A 368 -9.12 -17.33 19.98
N TYR A 369 -8.47 -16.23 19.74
CA TYR A 369 -8.06 -15.34 20.83
C TYR A 369 -9.29 -14.65 21.42
N ALA A 370 -9.34 -14.54 22.76
CA ALA A 370 -10.34 -13.73 23.44
C ALA A 370 -10.15 -12.26 23.00
N GLY A 371 -11.24 -11.61 22.62
CA GLY A 371 -11.24 -10.18 22.31
C GLY A 371 -11.04 -9.31 23.54
N ALA A 372 -11.10 -7.98 23.34
CA ALA A 372 -11.05 -7.03 24.44
C ALA A 372 -12.23 -7.24 25.40
N TYR A 373 -11.98 -7.04 26.69
CA TYR A 373 -13.05 -7.04 27.69
C TYR A 373 -13.94 -5.81 27.47
N VAL A 374 -15.24 -6.05 27.32
CA VAL A 374 -16.25 -5.01 27.25
C VAL A 374 -17.21 -5.21 28.43
N LYS A 375 -17.25 -4.22 29.32
CA LYS A 375 -18.20 -4.25 30.45
C LYS A 375 -19.61 -3.99 29.92
N GLU A 376 -20.56 -4.84 30.29
CA GLU A 376 -21.98 -4.63 29.97
C GLU A 376 -22.46 -3.29 30.48
N PRO A 377 -23.10 -2.45 29.66
CA PRO A 377 -23.64 -1.17 30.11
C PRO A 377 -24.81 -1.39 31.06
N ILE A 378 -24.88 -0.60 32.12
CA ILE A 378 -26.04 -0.56 32.98
C ILE A 378 -26.98 0.53 32.44
N PRO A 379 -28.13 0.18 31.84
CA PRO A 379 -29.05 1.17 31.29
C PRO A 379 -29.62 2.07 32.40
N GLY A 380 -29.60 3.39 32.15
CA GLY A 380 -30.10 4.35 33.13
C GLY A 380 -29.86 5.80 32.68
N LYS A 381 -30.39 6.73 33.44
CA LYS A 381 -30.08 8.14 33.30
C LYS A 381 -28.96 8.48 34.29
N TYR A 382 -27.88 9.05 33.76
CA TYR A 382 -26.72 9.43 34.57
C TYR A 382 -26.50 10.93 34.48
N ASP A 383 -26.23 11.57 35.61
CA ASP A 383 -25.79 12.95 35.65
C ASP A 383 -24.27 12.98 35.83
N TRP A 384 -23.61 13.97 35.23
CA TRP A 384 -22.14 14.14 35.31
C TRP A 384 -21.34 12.98 34.74
N VAL A 385 -21.61 12.63 33.46
CA VAL A 385 -20.85 11.59 32.75
C VAL A 385 -19.51 12.14 32.30
N VAL A 386 -18.41 11.43 32.64
CA VAL A 386 -17.06 11.73 32.20
C VAL A 386 -16.56 10.56 31.37
N SER A 387 -16.05 10.86 30.18
CA SER A 387 -15.44 9.88 29.30
C SER A 387 -13.95 10.09 29.26
N PHE A 388 -13.19 9.01 29.43
CA PHE A 388 -11.74 8.99 29.29
C PHE A 388 -11.35 8.02 28.17
N ASP A 389 -10.34 8.42 27.40
CA ASP A 389 -9.68 7.56 26.40
C ASP A 389 -8.18 7.51 26.67
N LEU A 390 -7.56 6.34 26.46
CA LEU A 390 -6.14 6.13 26.63
C LEU A 390 -5.45 6.21 25.27
N ASN A 391 -4.77 7.31 25.02
CA ASN A 391 -3.99 7.48 23.79
C ASN A 391 -2.98 6.36 23.61
N SER A 392 -3.00 5.76 22.40
CA SER A 392 -2.01 4.74 22.02
C SER A 392 -1.91 3.56 23.02
N LEU A 393 -3.04 3.08 23.53
CA LEU A 393 -3.10 2.06 24.59
C LEU A 393 -2.23 0.83 24.26
N TYR A 394 -2.39 0.23 23.07
CA TYR A 394 -1.64 -0.97 22.69
C TYR A 394 -0.12 -0.75 22.62
N PRO A 395 0.39 0.31 21.97
CA PRO A 395 1.83 0.63 22.02
C PRO A 395 2.36 0.77 23.42
N HIS A 396 1.63 1.48 24.33
CA HIS A 396 2.05 1.66 25.72
C HIS A 396 2.06 0.35 26.51
N LEU A 397 1.10 -0.54 26.29
CA LEU A 397 1.10 -1.86 26.93
C LEU A 397 2.29 -2.72 26.43
N ILE A 398 2.61 -2.69 25.13
CA ILE A 398 3.78 -3.36 24.58
C ILE A 398 5.05 -2.83 25.24
N MET A 399 5.20 -1.52 25.38
CA MET A 399 6.36 -0.89 26.01
C MET A 399 6.45 -1.19 27.51
N GLN A 400 5.32 -1.10 28.25
CA GLN A 400 5.25 -1.27 29.68
C GLN A 400 5.52 -2.71 30.12
N TYR A 401 4.91 -3.68 29.45
CA TYR A 401 5.03 -5.10 29.78
C TYR A 401 6.19 -5.78 29.05
N ASN A 402 6.95 -5.03 28.27
CA ASN A 402 8.07 -5.54 27.48
C ASN A 402 7.67 -6.70 26.55
N ILE A 403 6.51 -6.57 25.89
CA ILE A 403 5.92 -7.62 25.04
C ILE A 403 6.72 -7.74 23.76
N SER A 404 7.45 -8.87 23.62
CA SER A 404 8.21 -9.20 22.42
C SER A 404 8.45 -10.71 22.38
N PRO A 405 8.59 -11.34 21.20
CA PRO A 405 8.81 -12.78 21.10
C PRO A 405 10.00 -13.28 21.94
N GLU A 406 11.11 -12.56 21.92
CA GLU A 406 12.35 -12.95 22.62
C GLU A 406 12.32 -12.67 24.13
N THR A 407 11.35 -11.94 24.61
CA THR A 407 11.16 -11.67 26.04
C THR A 407 10.09 -12.53 26.69
N LEU A 408 9.29 -13.24 25.85
CA LEU A 408 8.25 -14.15 26.34
C LEU A 408 8.88 -15.36 27.03
N LEU A 409 8.42 -15.64 28.24
CA LEU A 409 8.81 -16.84 28.99
C LEU A 409 7.91 -18.02 28.61
N GLU A 410 8.49 -19.22 28.56
CA GLU A 410 7.76 -20.44 28.18
C GLU A 410 6.61 -20.77 29.13
N ASN A 411 6.81 -20.51 30.42
CA ASN A 411 5.82 -20.82 31.45
C ASN A 411 4.91 -19.60 31.73
N LYS A 412 3.61 -19.85 31.76
CA LYS A 412 2.64 -18.87 32.28
C LYS A 412 2.67 -18.83 33.81
N HIS A 413 2.29 -17.69 34.37
CA HIS A 413 2.12 -17.57 35.82
C HIS A 413 1.02 -18.53 36.30
N PRO A 414 1.27 -19.35 37.33
CA PRO A 414 0.38 -20.47 37.68
C PRO A 414 -0.98 -20.05 38.22
N THR A 415 -1.10 -18.85 38.80
CA THR A 415 -2.32 -18.41 39.48
C THR A 415 -3.03 -17.24 38.82
N VAL A 416 -2.38 -16.50 37.91
CA VAL A 416 -2.96 -15.32 37.26
C VAL A 416 -3.84 -15.75 36.09
N THR A 417 -5.11 -15.38 36.15
CA THR A 417 -6.07 -15.52 35.06
C THR A 417 -6.93 -14.24 34.97
N VAL A 418 -7.53 -14.00 33.81
CA VAL A 418 -8.42 -12.83 33.62
C VAL A 418 -9.57 -12.86 34.60
N ASP A 419 -10.21 -14.02 34.81
CA ASP A 419 -11.36 -14.15 35.74
C ASP A 419 -11.00 -13.80 37.19
N LYS A 420 -9.83 -14.28 37.64
CA LYS A 420 -9.39 -13.94 39.03
C LYS A 420 -9.05 -12.47 39.22
N ILE A 421 -8.54 -11.82 38.13
CA ILE A 421 -8.31 -10.36 38.18
C ILE A 421 -9.62 -9.61 38.22
N LEU A 422 -10.60 -9.99 37.39
CA LEU A 422 -11.92 -9.34 37.35
C LEU A 422 -12.72 -9.53 38.66
N ASN A 423 -12.54 -10.68 39.33
CA ASN A 423 -13.18 -10.99 40.60
C ASN A 423 -12.41 -10.44 41.85
N GLU A 424 -11.29 -9.72 41.62
CA GLU A 424 -10.44 -9.20 42.71
C GLU A 424 -9.89 -10.29 43.64
N GLU A 425 -9.71 -11.52 43.15
CA GLU A 425 -9.25 -12.70 43.90
C GLU A 425 -7.73 -12.79 44.03
N LEU A 426 -6.97 -11.87 43.43
CA LEU A 426 -5.51 -11.90 43.37
C LEU A 426 -4.86 -10.84 44.26
N THR A 427 -4.04 -11.28 45.22
CA THR A 427 -2.99 -10.46 45.80
C THR A 427 -1.69 -10.69 45.00
N PHE A 428 -1.20 -9.64 44.33
CA PHE A 428 0.04 -9.74 43.54
C PHE A 428 1.25 -9.70 44.47
N GLU A 429 2.00 -10.81 44.53
CA GLU A 429 3.41 -10.72 44.85
C GLU A 429 4.12 -10.23 43.56
N MET A 430 4.76 -9.06 43.65
CA MET A 430 5.51 -8.51 42.51
C MET A 430 6.72 -9.41 42.22
N TYR A 431 6.66 -10.13 41.10
CA TYR A 431 7.86 -10.69 40.49
C TYR A 431 8.69 -9.54 39.91
N ASN A 432 9.78 -9.18 40.60
CA ASN A 432 10.61 -8.03 40.21
C ASN A 432 11.27 -8.18 38.83
N ASP A 433 11.47 -9.43 38.36
CA ASP A 433 12.22 -9.73 37.15
C ASP A 433 11.37 -9.96 35.90
N SER A 434 10.04 -9.97 36.05
CA SER A 434 9.12 -10.26 34.94
C SER A 434 7.89 -9.36 34.98
N ALA A 435 7.37 -9.01 33.80
CA ALA A 435 6.05 -8.42 33.66
C ALA A 435 5.04 -9.56 33.45
N ILE A 436 3.91 -9.50 34.16
CA ILE A 436 2.85 -10.50 34.11
C ILE A 436 1.62 -9.87 33.45
N CYS A 437 1.15 -10.46 32.36
CA CYS A 437 -0.07 -10.05 31.69
C CYS A 437 -1.31 -10.74 32.31
N ALA A 438 -2.48 -10.18 32.07
CA ALA A 438 -3.74 -10.65 32.62
C ALA A 438 -4.08 -12.12 32.27
N ASN A 439 -3.58 -12.61 31.13
CA ASN A 439 -3.74 -14.02 30.70
C ASN A 439 -2.68 -14.96 31.30
N GLY A 440 -1.87 -14.48 32.22
CA GLY A 440 -0.76 -15.22 32.85
C GLY A 440 0.54 -15.25 32.04
N ALA A 441 0.58 -14.71 30.82
CA ALA A 441 1.85 -14.63 30.08
C ALA A 441 2.86 -13.74 30.81
N MET A 442 4.11 -14.18 30.81
CA MET A 442 5.21 -13.49 31.51
C MET A 442 6.28 -13.06 30.51
N PHE A 443 6.75 -11.83 30.68
CA PHE A 443 7.81 -11.25 29.85
C PHE A 443 8.98 -10.81 30.74
N ARG A 444 10.20 -11.20 30.41
CA ARG A 444 11.40 -10.81 31.15
C ARG A 444 11.66 -9.30 31.03
N LYS A 445 12.24 -8.70 32.09
CA LYS A 445 12.53 -7.26 32.17
C LYS A 445 14.02 -6.92 32.10
N ASP A 446 14.89 -7.91 32.23
CA ASP A 446 16.35 -7.74 32.21
C ASP A 446 16.93 -7.36 30.85
N VAL A 447 16.17 -7.63 29.78
CA VAL A 447 16.53 -7.27 28.39
C VAL A 447 15.33 -6.55 27.76
N ARG A 448 15.57 -5.41 27.12
CA ARG A 448 14.52 -4.70 26.36
C ARG A 448 14.20 -5.47 25.08
N GLY A 449 12.94 -5.78 24.86
CA GLY A 449 12.46 -6.42 23.64
C GLY A 449 12.53 -5.49 22.43
N PHE A 450 12.67 -6.06 21.22
CA PHE A 450 12.76 -5.25 20.01
C PHE A 450 11.44 -4.57 19.64
N LEU A 451 10.29 -5.18 19.90
CA LEU A 451 8.99 -4.54 19.67
C LEU A 451 8.76 -3.33 20.58
N PRO A 452 8.97 -3.41 21.91
CA PRO A 452 8.96 -2.24 22.79
C PRO A 452 9.90 -1.12 22.35
N GLU A 453 11.13 -1.45 21.94
CA GLU A 453 12.11 -0.46 21.46
C GLU A 453 11.63 0.23 20.16
N LEU A 454 11.05 -0.55 19.24
CA LEU A 454 10.48 -0.03 18.00
C LEU A 454 9.26 0.87 18.24
N MET A 455 8.34 0.46 19.15
CA MET A 455 7.18 1.26 19.55
C MET A 455 7.58 2.57 20.21
N GLU A 456 8.57 2.53 21.11
CA GLU A 456 9.09 3.73 21.77
C GLU A 456 9.69 4.71 20.77
N LYS A 457 10.47 4.23 19.80
CA LYS A 457 11.01 5.07 18.73
C LYS A 457 9.91 5.73 17.91
N MET A 458 8.87 4.99 17.53
CA MET A 458 7.76 5.54 16.74
C MET A 458 6.92 6.53 17.54
N TYR A 459 6.66 6.24 18.80
CA TYR A 459 5.89 7.11 19.69
C TYR A 459 6.62 8.45 19.94
N ASN A 460 7.93 8.40 20.19
CA ASN A 460 8.75 9.60 20.35
C ASN A 460 8.79 10.44 19.08
N CYS A 461 8.80 9.82 17.91
CA CYS A 461 8.71 10.53 16.63
C CYS A 461 7.37 11.28 16.50
N LEU A 462 6.25 10.65 16.90
CA LEU A 462 4.92 11.26 16.89
C LEU A 462 4.82 12.47 17.83
N LEU A 463 5.36 12.36 19.06
CA LEU A 463 5.39 13.47 20.01
C LEU A 463 6.19 14.66 19.48
N TYR A 464 7.38 14.39 18.92
CA TYR A 464 8.24 15.44 18.38
C TYR A 464 7.59 16.19 17.20
N THR A 465 6.85 15.48 16.34
CA THR A 465 6.15 16.10 15.21
C THR A 465 4.88 16.84 15.64
N SER A 466 4.21 16.41 16.71
CA SER A 466 3.05 17.09 17.29
C SER A 466 3.44 18.41 17.94
N ASP A 467 4.50 18.42 18.75
CA ASP A 467 4.99 19.63 19.41
C ASP A 467 5.49 20.68 18.40
N ALA A 468 6.08 20.23 17.28
CA ALA A 468 6.52 21.12 16.20
C ALA A 468 5.37 21.69 15.34
N ALA A 469 4.17 21.10 15.42
CA ALA A 469 2.97 21.59 14.70
C ALA A 469 2.17 22.60 15.53
N ASP A 470 2.38 22.62 16.86
CA ASP A 470 1.73 23.56 17.80
C ASP A 470 2.58 24.85 18.02
N GLU A 471 3.82 24.92 17.52
CA GLU A 471 4.67 26.11 17.42
C GLU A 471 4.52 26.79 16.03
#